data_b945fb7a07d0f64242f6ecc6a35f8a0a
#
_entry.id   b945fb7a07d0f64242f6ecc6a35f8a0a
#
_cell.length_a   1.000
_cell.length_b   1.000
_cell.length_c   1.000
_cell.angle_alpha   90.00
_cell.angle_beta   90.00
_cell.angle_gamma   90.00
#
_symmetry.space_group_name_H-M   'P 1'
#
loop_
_entity.id
_entity.type
_entity.pdbx_description
1 polymer ?
#
loop_
_entity_poly.entity_id
_entity_poly.type
_entity_poly.pdbx_seq_one_letter_code
_entity_poly.pdbx_strand_id
1 'polypeptide(L)'
;MADFIPYLAWRIVQGVSAQPGELILLLDHAGRDDLLREVAFTIELAGATPLVELAPPNHVARLLASGQREYFAEYDRHRRAWLEQADRSIVLSGGYFDLDGVPPDAIALWSAAQRRLTDVEEARRIPSLVVAVPTPVQAQRLGMSIESLERFLQEATAPTLLELQDGIVRVQSRLDEAREIVIRTGGRHELHLVRDNRAILNDDGYIDDLDRERGAVVSHLPAGSVYFTVLEDQTTGSLHLPTAGDARNTVFHFEYGRVAHIEAATGAAELNALFDAHTGESRRIGHIRFGLNPRLHQPIGWPLVDEHMRGAVVVAFGENRHLGGQNASSLNEEFIVLDAEIEADGRRIIS
;
A
#
# COMPACT_ATOMS: atom_id res chain seq x y z
N MET A 1 -20.34 -14.40 -12.40
CA MET A 1 -19.32 -14.83 -11.42
C MET A 1 -18.37 -15.90 -11.98
N ALA A 2 -18.85 -16.92 -12.72
CA ALA A 2 -17.94 -17.96 -13.26
C ALA A 2 -16.81 -17.43 -14.16
N ASP A 3 -16.99 -16.29 -14.83
CA ASP A 3 -16.01 -15.71 -15.75
C ASP A 3 -15.07 -14.68 -15.07
N PHE A 4 -15.32 -14.32 -13.81
CA PHE A 4 -14.53 -13.28 -13.12
C PHE A 4 -13.20 -13.82 -12.60
N ILE A 5 -13.15 -15.03 -12.04
CA ILE A 5 -11.92 -15.59 -11.49
C ILE A 5 -10.85 -15.79 -12.56
N PRO A 6 -11.12 -16.41 -13.74
CA PRO A 6 -10.16 -16.48 -14.82
C PRO A 6 -9.70 -15.10 -15.33
N TYR A 7 -10.61 -14.14 -15.43
CA TYR A 7 -10.28 -12.78 -15.81
C TYR A 7 -9.35 -12.11 -14.79
N LEU A 8 -9.66 -12.25 -13.49
CA LEU A 8 -8.82 -11.69 -12.42
C LEU A 8 -7.44 -12.36 -12.39
N ALA A 9 -7.37 -13.68 -12.52
CA ALA A 9 -6.12 -14.41 -12.60
C ALA A 9 -5.25 -13.95 -13.78
N TRP A 10 -5.86 -13.76 -14.94
CA TRP A 10 -5.19 -13.19 -16.11
C TRP A 10 -4.67 -11.77 -15.82
N ARG A 11 -5.51 -10.89 -15.24
CA ARG A 11 -5.11 -9.52 -14.87
C ARG A 11 -3.94 -9.51 -13.89
N ILE A 12 -3.94 -10.40 -12.91
CA ILE A 12 -2.87 -10.55 -11.91
C ILE A 12 -1.54 -10.91 -12.59
N VAL A 13 -1.55 -11.93 -13.44
CA VAL A 13 -0.33 -12.40 -14.11
C VAL A 13 0.19 -11.40 -15.13
N GLN A 14 -0.70 -10.71 -15.83
CA GLN A 14 -0.32 -9.58 -16.70
C GLN A 14 0.23 -8.40 -15.87
N GLY A 15 -0.36 -8.12 -14.71
CA GLY A 15 0.06 -7.02 -13.84
C GLY A 15 1.50 -7.11 -13.37
N VAL A 16 2.02 -8.31 -13.15
CA VAL A 16 3.46 -8.50 -12.86
C VAL A 16 4.31 -8.67 -14.12
N SER A 17 3.72 -8.63 -15.32
CA SER A 17 4.44 -8.83 -16.60
C SER A 17 5.24 -10.15 -16.63
N ALA A 18 4.64 -11.25 -16.18
CA ALA A 18 5.28 -12.56 -16.07
C ALA A 18 5.90 -13.02 -17.39
N GLN A 19 7.14 -13.52 -17.35
CA GLN A 19 7.89 -13.99 -18.51
C GLN A 19 8.18 -15.50 -18.45
N PRO A 20 8.30 -16.17 -19.58
CA PRO A 20 8.70 -17.59 -19.62
C PRO A 20 10.04 -17.82 -18.90
N GLY A 21 10.06 -18.87 -18.07
CA GLY A 21 11.25 -19.30 -17.32
C GLY A 21 11.44 -18.60 -15.97
N GLU A 22 10.60 -17.60 -15.63
CA GLU A 22 10.66 -16.92 -14.33
C GLU A 22 10.09 -17.77 -13.20
N LEU A 23 10.59 -17.53 -11.98
CA LEU A 23 10.05 -18.04 -10.72
C LEU A 23 9.19 -16.95 -10.07
N ILE A 24 7.89 -17.20 -9.93
CA ILE A 24 6.94 -16.25 -9.33
C ILE A 24 6.52 -16.73 -7.95
N LEU A 25 6.87 -15.95 -6.92
CA LEU A 25 6.42 -16.20 -5.56
C LEU A 25 4.94 -15.80 -5.43
N LEU A 26 4.07 -16.78 -5.16
CA LEU A 26 2.63 -16.58 -5.01
C LEU A 26 2.24 -16.77 -3.54
N LEU A 27 1.99 -15.66 -2.85
CA LEU A 27 1.66 -15.62 -1.42
C LEU A 27 0.13 -15.58 -1.26
N ASP A 28 -0.47 -16.65 -0.73
CA ASP A 28 -1.91 -16.67 -0.43
C ASP A 28 -2.16 -16.30 1.04
N HIS A 29 -2.46 -15.03 1.27
CA HIS A 29 -2.92 -14.51 2.56
C HIS A 29 -4.45 -14.42 2.66
N ALA A 30 -5.18 -14.78 1.62
CA ALA A 30 -6.64 -14.72 1.59
C ALA A 30 -7.30 -16.07 1.90
N GLY A 31 -6.65 -17.19 1.55
CA GLY A 31 -7.22 -18.51 1.67
C GLY A 31 -8.34 -18.79 0.65
N ARG A 32 -8.27 -18.17 -0.54
CA ARG A 32 -9.21 -18.36 -1.65
C ARG A 32 -8.65 -19.37 -2.64
N ASP A 33 -8.90 -20.65 -2.36
CA ASP A 33 -8.39 -21.81 -3.10
C ASP A 33 -8.75 -21.78 -4.60
N ASP A 34 -9.94 -21.29 -4.93
CA ASP A 34 -10.42 -21.14 -6.31
C ASP A 34 -9.55 -20.13 -7.11
N LEU A 35 -9.28 -18.97 -6.53
CA LEU A 35 -8.43 -17.94 -7.16
C LEU A 35 -6.96 -18.37 -7.18
N LEU A 36 -6.46 -18.93 -6.08
CA LEU A 36 -5.07 -19.39 -5.98
C LEU A 36 -4.72 -20.38 -7.09
N ARG A 37 -5.58 -21.38 -7.32
CA ARG A 37 -5.38 -22.38 -8.37
C ARG A 37 -5.41 -21.77 -9.76
N GLU A 38 -6.33 -20.85 -10.01
CA GLU A 38 -6.43 -20.20 -11.32
C GLU A 38 -5.25 -19.29 -11.60
N VAL A 39 -4.75 -18.55 -10.58
CA VAL A 39 -3.54 -17.74 -10.71
C VAL A 39 -2.31 -18.63 -10.97
N ALA A 40 -2.13 -19.71 -10.20
CA ALA A 40 -1.03 -20.65 -10.41
C ALA A 40 -1.05 -21.25 -11.82
N PHE A 41 -2.24 -21.70 -12.28
CA PHE A 41 -2.42 -22.21 -13.65
C PHE A 41 -2.09 -21.14 -14.71
N THR A 42 -2.52 -19.90 -14.49
CA THR A 42 -2.26 -18.80 -15.43
C THR A 42 -0.77 -18.43 -15.48
N ILE A 43 -0.04 -18.52 -14.35
CA ILE A 43 1.43 -18.36 -14.30
C ILE A 43 2.09 -19.43 -15.17
N GLU A 44 1.68 -20.70 -15.05
CA GLU A 44 2.21 -21.80 -15.87
C GLU A 44 1.87 -21.64 -17.36
N LEU A 45 0.68 -21.12 -17.69
CA LEU A 45 0.32 -20.77 -19.08
C LEU A 45 1.21 -19.67 -19.67
N ALA A 46 1.71 -18.76 -18.83
CA ALA A 46 2.69 -17.75 -19.23
C ALA A 46 4.13 -18.32 -19.38
N GLY A 47 4.31 -19.60 -19.06
CA GLY A 47 5.62 -20.29 -19.13
C GLY A 47 6.50 -20.05 -17.91
N ALA A 48 5.97 -19.45 -16.85
CA ALA A 48 6.65 -19.24 -15.57
C ALA A 48 6.33 -20.35 -14.56
N THR A 49 7.05 -20.39 -13.46
CA THR A 49 6.86 -21.40 -12.39
C THR A 49 6.33 -20.73 -11.13
N PRO A 50 5.13 -21.11 -10.61
CA PRO A 50 4.65 -20.62 -9.34
C PRO A 50 5.32 -21.31 -8.16
N LEU A 51 5.83 -20.54 -7.19
CA LEU A 51 6.21 -21.02 -5.86
C LEU A 51 5.16 -20.53 -4.86
N VAL A 52 4.32 -21.43 -4.37
CA VAL A 52 3.15 -21.08 -3.54
C VAL A 52 3.49 -21.12 -2.05
N GLU A 53 3.24 -20.02 -1.34
CA GLU A 53 3.21 -19.96 0.13
C GLU A 53 1.76 -19.77 0.61
N LEU A 54 1.30 -20.65 1.50
CA LEU A 54 -0.03 -20.56 2.12
C LEU A 54 0.09 -19.97 3.51
N ALA A 55 -0.45 -18.78 3.70
CA ALA A 55 -0.50 -18.11 4.99
C ALA A 55 -1.84 -17.38 5.20
N PRO A 56 -2.99 -18.08 5.16
CA PRO A 56 -4.29 -17.45 5.34
C PRO A 56 -4.38 -16.78 6.73
N PRO A 57 -5.24 -15.77 6.92
CA PRO A 57 -5.27 -14.91 8.11
C PRO A 57 -5.22 -15.66 9.45
N ASN A 58 -6.07 -16.67 9.60
CA ASN A 58 -6.13 -17.46 10.83
C ASN A 58 -4.89 -18.35 11.06
N HIS A 59 -4.12 -18.67 10.01
CA HIS A 59 -2.93 -19.50 10.12
C HIS A 59 -1.83 -18.76 10.89
N VAL A 60 -1.54 -17.52 10.51
CA VAL A 60 -0.51 -16.69 11.15
C VAL A 60 -0.87 -16.42 12.62
N ALA A 61 -2.10 -15.98 12.90
CA ALA A 61 -2.57 -15.70 14.25
C ALA A 61 -2.49 -16.95 15.17
N ARG A 62 -2.96 -18.11 14.69
CA ARG A 62 -2.86 -19.38 15.42
C ARG A 62 -1.42 -19.80 15.67
N LEU A 63 -0.55 -19.60 14.71
CA LEU A 63 0.86 -19.93 14.82
C LEU A 63 1.55 -19.03 15.86
N LEU A 64 1.27 -17.73 15.85
CA LEU A 64 1.77 -16.77 16.84
C LEU A 64 1.28 -17.12 18.27
N ALA A 65 -0.01 -17.47 18.40
CA ALA A 65 -0.60 -17.88 19.68
C ALA A 65 -0.04 -19.22 20.20
N SER A 66 0.52 -20.07 19.33
CA SER A 66 1.08 -21.39 19.73
C SER A 66 2.35 -21.31 20.58
N GLY A 67 2.97 -20.12 20.68
CA GLY A 67 4.15 -19.90 21.50
C GLY A 67 5.47 -20.37 20.90
N GLN A 68 5.53 -20.67 19.61
CA GLN A 68 6.73 -21.14 18.89
C GLN A 68 7.76 -20.01 18.66
N ARG A 69 8.34 -19.46 19.74
CA ARG A 69 9.26 -18.30 19.70
C ARG A 69 10.51 -18.55 18.83
N GLU A 70 11.09 -19.71 18.94
CA GLU A 70 12.30 -20.11 18.18
C GLU A 70 12.00 -20.12 16.67
N TYR A 71 10.82 -20.62 16.29
CA TYR A 71 10.38 -20.62 14.90
C TYR A 71 10.25 -19.19 14.35
N PHE A 72 9.66 -18.27 15.13
CA PHE A 72 9.49 -16.89 14.69
C PHE A 72 10.80 -16.09 14.66
N ALA A 73 11.75 -16.42 15.53
CA ALA A 73 13.09 -15.80 15.49
C ALA A 73 13.81 -16.07 14.16
N GLU A 74 13.55 -17.24 13.54
CA GLU A 74 14.13 -17.68 12.28
C GLU A 74 13.11 -17.77 11.12
N TYR A 75 11.94 -17.14 11.27
CA TYR A 75 10.82 -17.23 10.31
C TYR A 75 11.23 -16.86 8.88
N ASP A 76 12.10 -15.88 8.74
CA ASP A 76 12.62 -15.39 7.45
C ASP A 76 13.68 -16.28 6.82
N ARG A 77 14.31 -17.19 7.55
CA ARG A 77 15.47 -17.95 7.10
C ARG A 77 15.33 -18.60 5.72
N HIS A 78 14.28 -19.39 5.52
CA HIS A 78 14.02 -20.08 4.25
C HIS A 78 13.28 -19.18 3.26
N ARG A 79 12.44 -18.28 3.72
CA ARG A 79 11.68 -17.33 2.90
C ARG A 79 12.61 -16.34 2.19
N ARG A 80 13.70 -15.91 2.84
CA ARG A 80 14.75 -15.13 2.19
C ARG A 80 15.37 -15.85 1.00
N ALA A 81 15.64 -17.15 1.14
CA ALA A 81 16.17 -17.94 0.03
C ALA A 81 15.20 -18.07 -1.14
N TRP A 82 13.88 -18.08 -0.88
CA TRP A 82 12.87 -18.00 -1.94
C TRP A 82 12.88 -16.63 -2.62
N LEU A 83 12.90 -15.55 -1.84
CA LEU A 83 12.98 -14.19 -2.35
C LEU A 83 14.30 -13.95 -3.14
N GLU A 84 15.41 -14.56 -2.74
CA GLU A 84 16.68 -14.49 -3.47
C GLU A 84 16.62 -15.12 -4.86
N GLN A 85 15.71 -16.05 -5.09
CA GLN A 85 15.51 -16.76 -6.37
C GLN A 85 14.31 -16.25 -7.16
N ALA A 86 13.31 -15.69 -6.50
CA ALA A 86 12.10 -15.21 -7.16
C ALA A 86 12.39 -14.03 -8.08
N ASP A 87 11.82 -14.06 -9.27
CA ASP A 87 11.87 -12.95 -10.23
C ASP A 87 10.75 -11.94 -10.00
N ARG A 88 9.60 -12.41 -9.51
CA ARG A 88 8.41 -11.61 -9.22
C ARG A 88 7.66 -12.15 -8.01
N SER A 89 6.77 -11.32 -7.45
CA SER A 89 5.90 -11.67 -6.33
C SER A 89 4.46 -11.28 -6.61
N ILE A 90 3.53 -12.13 -6.17
CA ILE A 90 2.08 -11.87 -6.17
C ILE A 90 1.57 -12.15 -4.77
N VAL A 91 0.88 -11.18 -4.17
CA VAL A 91 0.28 -11.30 -2.84
C VAL A 91 -1.23 -11.25 -2.95
N LEU A 92 -1.89 -12.37 -2.67
CA LEU A 92 -3.35 -12.43 -2.55
C LEU A 92 -3.73 -12.02 -1.13
N SER A 93 -4.05 -10.74 -0.93
CA SER A 93 -4.34 -10.17 0.38
C SER A 93 -5.82 -10.30 0.74
N GLY A 94 -6.12 -11.04 1.81
CA GLY A 94 -7.46 -11.13 2.39
C GLY A 94 -7.79 -9.98 3.36
N GLY A 95 -6.91 -9.00 3.47
CA GLY A 95 -7.04 -7.86 4.38
C GLY A 95 -6.43 -8.16 5.75
N TYR A 96 -7.20 -8.00 6.77
CA TYR A 96 -6.77 -7.97 8.16
C TYR A 96 -6.34 -9.33 8.73
N PHE A 97 -5.24 -9.29 9.51
CA PHE A 97 -4.88 -10.36 10.44
C PHE A 97 -5.45 -10.04 11.82
N ASP A 98 -6.27 -10.95 12.36
CA ASP A 98 -6.72 -10.83 13.74
C ASP A 98 -5.60 -11.28 14.67
N LEU A 99 -5.03 -10.34 15.41
CA LEU A 99 -3.98 -10.57 16.39
C LEU A 99 -4.47 -10.43 17.82
N ASP A 100 -5.78 -10.35 18.03
CA ASP A 100 -6.36 -10.26 19.37
C ASP A 100 -5.96 -11.48 20.22
N GLY A 101 -5.43 -11.22 21.41
CA GLY A 101 -4.94 -12.25 22.32
C GLY A 101 -3.59 -12.88 21.95
N VAL A 102 -2.95 -12.46 20.88
CA VAL A 102 -1.58 -12.87 20.53
C VAL A 102 -0.58 -12.14 21.43
N PRO A 103 0.38 -12.85 22.07
CA PRO A 103 1.37 -12.22 22.92
C PRO A 103 2.21 -11.16 22.17
N PRO A 104 2.41 -9.95 22.75
CA PRO A 104 3.14 -8.86 22.10
C PRO A 104 4.57 -9.22 21.67
N ASP A 105 5.26 -10.06 22.44
CA ASP A 105 6.60 -10.53 22.11
C ASP A 105 6.63 -11.44 20.87
N ALA A 106 5.59 -12.26 20.64
CA ALA A 106 5.45 -13.06 19.45
C ALA A 106 5.20 -12.18 18.22
N ILE A 107 4.34 -11.15 18.35
CA ILE A 107 4.10 -10.16 17.30
C ILE A 107 5.40 -9.43 16.95
N ALA A 108 6.18 -9.02 17.97
CA ALA A 108 7.45 -8.33 17.74
C ALA A 108 8.47 -9.19 16.99
N LEU A 109 8.60 -10.47 17.31
CA LEU A 109 9.48 -11.41 16.60
C LEU A 109 9.04 -11.59 15.14
N TRP A 110 7.75 -11.79 14.90
CA TRP A 110 7.20 -11.92 13.56
C TRP A 110 7.39 -10.64 12.73
N SER A 111 7.08 -9.47 13.30
CA SER A 111 7.28 -8.18 12.62
C SER A 111 8.75 -7.92 12.29
N ALA A 112 9.68 -8.34 13.16
CA ALA A 112 11.10 -8.25 12.88
C ALA A 112 11.52 -9.16 11.72
N ALA A 113 10.97 -10.38 11.63
CA ALA A 113 11.21 -11.29 10.54
C ALA A 113 10.63 -10.76 9.22
N GLN A 114 9.41 -10.21 9.25
CA GLN A 114 8.79 -9.58 8.06
C GLN A 114 9.63 -8.41 7.54
N ARG A 115 10.13 -7.53 8.41
CA ARG A 115 11.05 -6.44 7.97
C ARG A 115 12.28 -6.98 7.25
N ARG A 116 12.90 -8.07 7.74
CA ARG A 116 14.05 -8.68 7.05
C ARG A 116 13.70 -9.28 5.68
N LEU A 117 12.44 -9.70 5.46
CA LEU A 117 11.95 -10.12 4.14
C LEU A 117 11.76 -8.92 3.23
N THR A 118 11.11 -7.88 3.71
CA THR A 118 10.94 -6.61 2.98
C THR A 118 12.28 -6.00 2.57
N ASP A 119 13.30 -6.02 3.45
CA ASP A 119 14.65 -5.56 3.12
C ASP A 119 15.25 -6.30 1.90
N VAL A 120 14.97 -7.61 1.74
CA VAL A 120 15.41 -8.38 0.57
C VAL A 120 14.61 -8.00 -0.69
N GLU A 121 13.29 -7.85 -0.58
CA GLU A 121 12.42 -7.45 -1.69
C GLU A 121 12.84 -6.07 -2.24
N GLU A 122 13.04 -5.10 -1.35
CA GLU A 122 13.50 -3.75 -1.70
C GLU A 122 14.90 -3.75 -2.33
N ALA A 123 15.86 -4.46 -1.71
CA ALA A 123 17.23 -4.52 -2.21
C ALA A 123 17.30 -5.15 -3.61
N ARG A 124 16.46 -6.14 -3.89
CA ARG A 124 16.36 -6.81 -5.19
C ARG A 124 15.46 -6.09 -6.19
N ARG A 125 14.64 -5.14 -5.73
CA ARG A 125 13.58 -4.49 -6.52
C ARG A 125 12.68 -5.53 -7.19
N ILE A 126 12.19 -6.49 -6.41
CA ILE A 126 11.31 -7.55 -6.92
C ILE A 126 9.95 -6.93 -7.30
N PRO A 127 9.50 -7.04 -8.56
CA PRO A 127 8.16 -6.62 -8.94
C PRO A 127 7.10 -7.38 -8.15
N SER A 128 6.26 -6.66 -7.41
CA SER A 128 5.26 -7.25 -6.51
C SER A 128 3.88 -6.67 -6.77
N LEU A 129 2.90 -7.52 -7.04
CA LEU A 129 1.50 -7.13 -7.19
C LEU A 129 0.70 -7.59 -5.97
N VAL A 130 0.12 -6.63 -5.26
CA VAL A 130 -0.74 -6.89 -4.11
C VAL A 130 -2.20 -6.81 -4.54
N VAL A 131 -2.95 -7.89 -4.35
CA VAL A 131 -4.34 -8.02 -4.81
C VAL A 131 -5.29 -8.08 -3.63
N ALA A 132 -6.24 -7.16 -3.57
CA ALA A 132 -7.33 -7.22 -2.60
C ALA A 132 -8.29 -8.36 -2.96
N VAL A 133 -8.32 -9.39 -2.11
CA VAL A 133 -9.14 -10.57 -2.32
C VAL A 133 -10.30 -10.60 -1.32
N PRO A 134 -11.56 -10.66 -1.77
CA PRO A 134 -12.70 -10.68 -0.87
C PRO A 134 -12.73 -11.97 -0.04
N THR A 135 -12.82 -11.82 1.28
CA THR A 135 -12.97 -12.93 2.22
C THR A 135 -14.17 -12.72 3.13
N PRO A 136 -14.82 -13.78 3.64
CA PRO A 136 -15.93 -13.63 4.59
C PRO A 136 -15.54 -12.84 5.85
N VAL A 137 -14.32 -13.00 6.35
CA VAL A 137 -13.81 -12.29 7.52
C VAL A 137 -13.70 -10.79 7.24
N GLN A 138 -13.12 -10.43 6.09
CA GLN A 138 -12.99 -9.04 5.70
C GLN A 138 -14.35 -8.39 5.41
N ALA A 139 -15.26 -9.09 4.75
CA ALA A 139 -16.62 -8.61 4.51
C ALA A 139 -17.36 -8.32 5.82
N GLN A 140 -17.31 -9.23 6.79
CA GLN A 140 -17.90 -9.03 8.12
C GLN A 140 -17.32 -7.79 8.82
N ARG A 141 -16.01 -7.60 8.75
CA ARG A 141 -15.31 -6.45 9.36
C ARG A 141 -15.74 -5.12 8.73
N LEU A 142 -15.95 -5.10 7.43
CA LEU A 142 -16.43 -3.94 6.69
C LEU A 142 -17.95 -3.72 6.81
N GLY A 143 -18.68 -4.59 7.55
CA GLY A 143 -20.13 -4.55 7.65
C GLY A 143 -20.86 -4.85 6.34
N MET A 144 -20.21 -5.61 5.44
CA MET A 144 -20.73 -5.98 4.12
C MET A 144 -21.07 -7.47 4.06
N SER A 145 -21.94 -7.87 3.13
CA SER A 145 -22.01 -9.29 2.73
C SER A 145 -20.84 -9.63 1.81
N ILE A 146 -20.45 -10.92 1.77
CA ILE A 146 -19.36 -11.36 0.89
C ILE A 146 -19.68 -11.07 -0.57
N GLU A 147 -20.92 -11.28 -1.01
CA GLU A 147 -21.36 -11.00 -2.38
C GLU A 147 -21.30 -9.51 -2.74
N SER A 148 -21.55 -8.64 -1.74
CA SER A 148 -21.44 -7.19 -1.93
C SER A 148 -19.98 -6.76 -2.06
N LEU A 149 -19.10 -7.32 -1.25
CA LEU A 149 -17.66 -7.07 -1.32
C LEU A 149 -17.06 -7.61 -2.63
N GLU A 150 -17.42 -8.81 -3.05
CA GLU A 150 -17.01 -9.39 -4.34
C GLU A 150 -17.41 -8.51 -5.52
N ARG A 151 -18.66 -8.03 -5.55
CA ARG A 151 -19.14 -7.13 -6.60
C ARG A 151 -18.40 -5.82 -6.60
N PHE A 152 -18.20 -5.24 -5.42
CA PHE A 152 -17.47 -3.98 -5.26
C PHE A 152 -16.03 -4.09 -5.80
N LEU A 153 -15.30 -5.12 -5.41
CA LEU A 153 -13.92 -5.34 -5.88
C LEU A 153 -13.88 -5.69 -7.37
N GLN A 154 -14.89 -6.41 -7.89
CA GLN A 154 -15.01 -6.66 -9.32
C GLN A 154 -15.16 -5.34 -10.09
N GLU A 155 -16.02 -4.44 -9.64
CA GLU A 155 -16.20 -3.12 -10.26
C GLU A 155 -14.93 -2.27 -10.13
N ALA A 156 -14.29 -2.28 -8.96
CA ALA A 156 -13.06 -1.53 -8.70
C ALA A 156 -11.86 -2.00 -9.54
N THR A 157 -11.81 -3.30 -9.89
CA THR A 157 -10.74 -3.91 -10.71
C THR A 157 -11.05 -3.87 -12.21
N ALA A 158 -12.30 -3.53 -12.59
CA ALA A 158 -12.74 -3.54 -13.99
C ALA A 158 -12.09 -2.49 -14.91
N PRO A 159 -11.60 -1.30 -14.44
CA PRO A 159 -10.99 -0.33 -15.34
C PRO A 159 -9.83 -0.95 -16.14
N THR A 160 -9.85 -0.70 -17.41
CA THR A 160 -8.73 -1.07 -18.30
C THR A 160 -7.50 -0.22 -17.98
N LEU A 161 -6.32 -0.72 -18.37
CA LEU A 161 -5.08 0.05 -18.27
C LEU A 161 -5.22 1.46 -18.89
N LEU A 162 -5.86 1.58 -20.06
CA LEU A 162 -6.06 2.85 -20.74
C LEU A 162 -6.94 3.83 -19.92
N GLU A 163 -8.02 3.33 -19.28
CA GLU A 163 -8.88 4.18 -18.43
C GLU A 163 -8.13 4.68 -17.19
N LEU A 164 -7.26 3.87 -16.59
CA LEU A 164 -6.42 4.27 -15.45
C LEU A 164 -5.35 5.27 -15.89
N GLN A 165 -4.64 4.98 -16.98
CA GLN A 165 -3.58 5.83 -17.50
C GLN A 165 -4.08 7.22 -17.93
N ASP A 166 -5.30 7.37 -18.46
CA ASP A 166 -5.86 8.69 -18.78
C ASP A 166 -5.94 9.61 -17.56
N GLY A 167 -6.37 9.08 -16.42
CA GLY A 167 -6.37 9.81 -15.15
C GLY A 167 -4.97 10.11 -14.62
N ILE A 168 -4.10 9.10 -14.65
CA ILE A 168 -2.71 9.17 -14.18
C ILE A 168 -1.90 10.19 -14.96
N VAL A 169 -1.87 10.10 -16.30
CA VAL A 169 -1.11 11.02 -17.17
C VAL A 169 -1.57 12.47 -16.98
N ARG A 170 -2.87 12.70 -16.82
CA ARG A 170 -3.42 14.03 -16.58
C ARG A 170 -2.91 14.65 -15.28
N VAL A 171 -2.82 13.87 -14.21
CA VAL A 171 -2.32 14.35 -12.91
C VAL A 171 -0.79 14.47 -12.95
N GLN A 172 -0.09 13.47 -13.51
CA GLN A 172 1.37 13.51 -13.67
C GLN A 172 1.82 14.75 -14.44
N SER A 173 1.20 15.07 -15.58
CA SER A 173 1.57 16.24 -16.39
C SER A 173 1.46 17.56 -15.61
N ARG A 174 0.52 17.67 -14.68
CA ARG A 174 0.37 18.87 -13.84
C ARG A 174 1.39 18.89 -12.69
N LEU A 175 1.73 17.74 -12.17
CA LEU A 175 2.73 17.60 -11.12
C LEU A 175 4.15 17.78 -11.67
N ASP A 176 4.44 17.31 -12.89
CA ASP A 176 5.76 17.42 -13.51
C ASP A 176 6.24 18.88 -13.63
N GLU A 177 5.32 19.78 -13.93
CA GLU A 177 5.59 21.21 -14.02
C GLU A 177 5.66 21.92 -12.66
N ALA A 178 5.14 21.27 -11.60
CA ALA A 178 4.96 21.91 -10.30
C ALA A 178 6.14 21.65 -9.36
N ARG A 179 6.49 22.69 -8.61
CA ARG A 179 7.46 22.62 -7.53
C ARG A 179 6.78 22.55 -6.17
N GLU A 180 5.77 23.35 -5.95
CA GLU A 180 5.05 23.45 -4.68
C GLU A 180 3.69 22.77 -4.79
N ILE A 181 3.33 22.01 -3.76
CA ILE A 181 2.03 21.35 -3.64
C ILE A 181 1.41 21.78 -2.32
N VAL A 182 0.17 22.21 -2.37
CA VAL A 182 -0.62 22.56 -1.18
C VAL A 182 -1.79 21.60 -1.07
N ILE A 183 -1.90 20.95 0.07
CA ILE A 183 -3.02 20.08 0.42
C ILE A 183 -3.86 20.79 1.48
N ARG A 184 -5.13 21.11 1.16
CA ARG A 184 -6.06 21.73 2.09
C ARG A 184 -7.02 20.71 2.66
N THR A 185 -7.17 20.71 3.99
CA THR A 185 -8.00 19.75 4.72
C THR A 185 -8.79 20.44 5.82
N GLY A 186 -9.98 19.90 6.17
CA GLY A 186 -10.80 20.43 7.26
C GLY A 186 -11.19 21.91 7.09
N GLY A 187 -11.18 22.42 5.86
CA GLY A 187 -11.60 23.79 5.49
C GLY A 187 -10.65 24.94 5.91
N ARG A 188 -9.63 24.67 6.75
CA ARG A 188 -8.72 25.72 7.26
C ARG A 188 -7.26 25.31 7.41
N HIS A 189 -6.95 24.03 7.23
CA HIS A 189 -5.60 23.53 7.39
C HIS A 189 -4.94 23.41 6.02
N GLU A 190 -3.71 23.90 5.91
CA GLU A 190 -2.91 23.87 4.71
C GLU A 190 -1.57 23.22 5.01
N LEU A 191 -1.28 22.18 4.25
CA LEU A 191 0.01 21.49 4.24
C LEU A 191 0.77 21.90 2.99
N HIS A 192 1.91 22.55 3.17
CA HIS A 192 2.78 22.98 2.09
C HIS A 192 3.93 22.00 1.91
N LEU A 193 4.08 21.50 0.71
CA LEU A 193 5.05 20.50 0.31
C LEU A 193 5.90 21.00 -0.84
N VAL A 194 7.16 20.63 -0.86
CA VAL A 194 8.07 20.90 -2.00
C VAL A 194 8.48 19.57 -2.59
N ARG A 195 8.12 19.33 -3.86
CA ARG A 195 8.48 18.11 -4.59
C ARG A 195 9.86 18.22 -5.25
N ASP A 196 10.18 19.42 -5.78
CA ASP A 196 11.37 19.67 -6.61
C ASP A 196 11.43 18.67 -7.79
N ASN A 197 12.57 18.03 -8.02
CA ASN A 197 12.77 17.05 -9.10
C ASN A 197 12.50 15.59 -8.68
N ARG A 198 11.76 15.35 -7.60
CA ARG A 198 11.39 14.01 -7.18
C ARG A 198 10.53 13.31 -8.24
N ALA A 199 10.84 12.06 -8.53
CA ALA A 199 10.10 11.26 -9.49
C ALA A 199 8.62 11.15 -9.10
N ILE A 200 7.74 11.21 -10.10
CA ILE A 200 6.34 10.87 -9.94
C ILE A 200 6.17 9.44 -10.45
N LEU A 201 5.75 8.57 -9.55
CA LEU A 201 5.50 7.18 -9.79
C LEU A 201 4.00 6.95 -9.96
N ASN A 202 3.62 5.86 -10.58
CA ASN A 202 2.22 5.49 -10.77
C ASN A 202 1.94 4.07 -10.35
N ASP A 203 0.69 3.82 -10.05
CA ASP A 203 0.14 2.51 -9.79
C ASP A 203 -1.10 2.34 -10.66
N ASP A 204 -0.95 1.64 -11.76
CA ASP A 204 -2.01 1.36 -12.75
C ASP A 204 -2.38 -0.13 -12.83
N GLY A 205 -1.86 -0.93 -11.89
CA GLY A 205 -2.10 -2.37 -11.84
C GLY A 205 -1.17 -3.18 -12.75
N TYR A 206 -0.12 -2.55 -13.25
CA TYR A 206 0.93 -3.19 -14.06
C TYR A 206 2.30 -2.75 -13.57
N ILE A 207 3.30 -3.61 -13.78
CA ILE A 207 4.70 -3.32 -13.48
C ILE A 207 5.50 -3.66 -14.72
N ASP A 208 5.84 -2.66 -15.50
CA ASP A 208 6.66 -2.80 -16.69
C ASP A 208 8.15 -2.51 -16.42
N ASP A 209 8.97 -2.56 -17.47
CA ASP A 209 10.41 -2.31 -17.33
C ASP A 209 10.70 -0.85 -16.96
N LEU A 210 9.89 0.11 -17.41
CA LEU A 210 10.05 1.52 -17.06
C LEU A 210 9.73 1.77 -15.59
N ASP A 211 8.71 1.11 -15.04
CA ASP A 211 8.38 1.16 -13.62
C ASP A 211 9.53 0.61 -12.78
N ARG A 212 10.09 -0.52 -13.20
CA ARG A 212 11.25 -1.12 -12.53
C ARG A 212 12.48 -0.20 -12.53
N GLU A 213 12.76 0.44 -13.66
CA GLU A 213 13.85 1.41 -13.76
C GLU A 213 13.66 2.61 -12.84
N ARG A 214 12.42 3.08 -12.69
CA ARG A 214 12.05 4.21 -11.82
C ARG A 214 11.91 3.86 -10.35
N GLY A 215 11.88 2.56 -10.01
CA GLY A 215 11.69 2.06 -8.66
C GLY A 215 10.23 1.86 -8.24
N ALA A 216 9.26 1.98 -9.17
CA ALA A 216 7.86 1.65 -8.98
C ALA A 216 7.66 0.13 -9.10
N VAL A 217 8.19 -0.64 -8.16
CA VAL A 217 8.17 -2.11 -8.21
C VAL A 217 6.99 -2.75 -7.49
N VAL A 218 6.13 -1.95 -6.84
CA VAL A 218 4.92 -2.43 -6.18
C VAL A 218 3.71 -1.80 -6.85
N SER A 219 2.74 -2.64 -7.24
CA SER A 219 1.45 -2.22 -7.77
C SER A 219 0.32 -2.99 -7.10
N HIS A 220 -0.92 -2.52 -7.27
CA HIS A 220 -2.09 -3.05 -6.57
C HIS A 220 -3.23 -3.39 -7.52
N LEU A 221 -4.12 -4.28 -7.05
CA LEU A 221 -5.45 -4.47 -7.64
C LEU A 221 -6.50 -4.48 -6.51
N PRO A 222 -7.46 -3.54 -6.52
CA PRO A 222 -7.68 -2.46 -7.49
C PRO A 222 -6.52 -1.47 -7.54
N ALA A 223 -6.32 -0.81 -8.68
CA ALA A 223 -5.26 0.15 -8.94
C ALA A 223 -5.84 1.52 -9.32
N GLY A 224 -4.97 2.49 -9.55
CA GLY A 224 -5.27 3.81 -10.05
C GLY A 224 -4.81 4.88 -9.07
N SER A 225 -3.51 5.21 -9.08
CA SER A 225 -2.97 6.30 -8.27
C SER A 225 -1.66 6.82 -8.84
N VAL A 226 -1.26 8.01 -8.40
CA VAL A 226 0.09 8.55 -8.56
C VAL A 226 0.67 8.82 -7.18
N TYR A 227 1.98 8.66 -7.01
CA TYR A 227 2.66 8.89 -5.76
C TYR A 227 4.07 9.43 -5.96
N PHE A 228 4.56 10.17 -4.99
CA PHE A 228 5.88 10.82 -5.06
C PHE A 228 6.39 11.15 -3.65
N THR A 229 7.71 11.27 -3.52
CA THR A 229 8.34 11.79 -2.32
C THR A 229 8.47 13.31 -2.39
N VAL A 230 8.62 13.95 -1.22
CA VAL A 230 8.82 15.41 -1.11
C VAL A 230 10.18 15.72 -0.52
N LEU A 231 10.65 16.98 -0.58
CA LEU A 231 11.84 17.39 0.14
C LEU A 231 11.55 17.33 1.64
N GLU A 232 12.24 16.46 2.32
CA GLU A 232 11.90 15.98 3.67
C GLU A 232 11.96 17.07 4.75
N ASP A 233 12.75 18.12 4.54
CA ASP A 233 12.95 19.22 5.49
C ASP A 233 12.13 20.49 5.16
N GLN A 234 11.34 20.48 4.08
CA GLN A 234 10.62 21.66 3.59
C GLN A 234 9.11 21.62 3.80
N THR A 235 8.58 20.56 4.40
CA THR A 235 7.16 20.49 4.74
C THR A 235 6.82 21.46 5.88
N THR A 236 5.78 22.29 5.69
CA THR A 236 5.30 23.25 6.69
C THR A 236 3.77 23.31 6.72
N GLY A 237 3.21 23.92 7.76
CA GLY A 237 1.77 24.12 7.89
C GLY A 237 1.10 23.04 8.73
N SER A 238 -0.14 22.69 8.39
CA SER A 238 -0.91 21.72 9.16
C SER A 238 -1.77 20.82 8.30
N LEU A 239 -1.97 19.58 8.75
CA LEU A 239 -2.79 18.56 8.11
C LEU A 239 -3.88 18.11 9.09
N HIS A 240 -5.14 18.27 8.71
CA HIS A 240 -6.27 17.75 9.48
C HIS A 240 -6.71 16.39 8.92
N LEU A 241 -6.91 15.43 9.82
CA LEU A 241 -7.41 14.10 9.54
C LEU A 241 -8.63 13.85 10.46
N PRO A 242 -9.82 13.52 9.91
CA PRO A 242 -10.94 13.10 10.74
C PRO A 242 -10.59 11.90 11.62
N THR A 243 -9.78 10.98 11.07
CA THR A 243 -9.24 9.81 11.77
C THR A 243 -7.79 9.57 11.40
N ALA A 244 -6.95 9.21 12.39
CA ALA A 244 -5.58 8.76 12.19
C ALA A 244 -5.34 7.53 13.10
N GLY A 245 -5.47 6.33 12.52
CA GLY A 245 -5.60 5.11 13.32
C GLY A 245 -6.80 5.20 14.26
N ASP A 246 -6.56 5.01 15.55
CA ASP A 246 -7.60 5.15 16.60
C ASP A 246 -7.84 6.59 17.04
N ALA A 247 -6.98 7.52 16.67
CA ALA A 247 -7.14 8.93 17.00
C ALA A 247 -8.25 9.58 16.16
N ARG A 248 -8.91 10.58 16.74
CA ARG A 248 -10.05 11.28 16.15
C ARG A 248 -9.83 12.78 16.12
N ASN A 249 -10.27 13.39 15.01
CA ASN A 249 -10.15 14.82 14.75
C ASN A 249 -8.72 15.33 14.99
N THR A 250 -7.79 14.73 14.28
CA THR A 250 -6.36 14.89 14.46
C THR A 250 -5.82 16.03 13.59
N VAL A 251 -4.93 16.84 14.13
CA VAL A 251 -4.17 17.85 13.39
C VAL A 251 -2.67 17.61 13.63
N PHE A 252 -1.95 17.37 12.55
CA PHE A 252 -0.50 17.36 12.55
C PHE A 252 0.02 18.75 12.19
N HIS A 253 0.88 19.32 13.03
CA HIS A 253 1.55 20.60 12.77
C HIS A 253 3.00 20.34 12.37
N PHE A 254 3.41 20.92 11.24
CA PHE A 254 4.72 20.68 10.65
C PHE A 254 5.63 21.90 10.78
N GLU A 255 6.86 21.66 11.24
CA GLU A 255 7.94 22.63 11.25
C GLU A 255 9.22 21.95 10.71
N TYR A 256 9.89 22.57 9.76
CA TYR A 256 11.13 22.07 9.16
C TYR A 256 11.03 20.61 8.70
N GLY A 257 9.91 20.27 8.06
CA GLY A 257 9.66 18.94 7.52
C GLY A 257 9.25 17.87 8.53
N ARG A 258 9.06 18.20 9.81
CA ARG A 258 8.73 17.26 10.88
C ARG A 258 7.39 17.59 11.54
N VAL A 259 6.68 16.58 11.99
CA VAL A 259 5.57 16.78 12.92
C VAL A 259 6.13 17.27 14.25
N ALA A 260 5.94 18.56 14.50
CA ALA A 260 6.36 19.21 15.74
C ALA A 260 5.34 19.02 16.86
N HIS A 261 4.05 18.99 16.50
CA HIS A 261 2.95 18.87 17.46
C HIS A 261 1.77 18.10 16.85
N ILE A 262 1.08 17.30 17.67
CA ILE A 262 -0.14 16.57 17.32
C ILE A 262 -1.26 17.01 18.25
N GLU A 263 -2.32 17.55 17.67
CA GLU A 263 -3.59 17.79 18.35
C GLU A 263 -4.58 16.70 17.95
N ALA A 264 -5.36 16.17 18.89
CA ALA A 264 -6.47 15.29 18.58
C ALA A 264 -7.55 15.39 19.65
N ALA A 265 -8.80 15.14 19.28
CA ALA A 265 -9.88 15.04 20.26
C ALA A 265 -9.68 13.80 21.17
N THR A 266 -9.17 12.72 20.61
CA THR A 266 -8.76 11.49 21.32
C THR A 266 -7.57 10.85 20.60
N GLY A 267 -6.70 10.12 21.31
CA GLY A 267 -5.63 9.30 20.71
C GLY A 267 -4.33 10.03 20.38
N ALA A 268 -4.15 11.30 20.81
CA ALA A 268 -2.90 12.02 20.56
C ALA A 268 -1.67 11.38 21.22
N ALA A 269 -1.83 10.80 22.40
CA ALA A 269 -0.76 10.12 23.11
C ALA A 269 -0.32 8.85 22.38
N GLU A 270 -1.28 8.08 21.90
CA GLU A 270 -1.06 6.85 21.13
C GLU A 270 -0.35 7.13 19.81
N LEU A 271 -0.74 8.19 19.09
CA LEU A 271 -0.04 8.62 17.88
C LEU A 271 1.40 9.06 18.16
N ASN A 272 1.62 9.82 19.24
CA ASN A 272 2.98 10.19 19.63
C ASN A 272 3.80 8.94 19.97
N ALA A 273 3.23 7.98 20.72
CA ALA A 273 3.88 6.72 21.04
C ALA A 273 4.20 5.89 19.79
N LEU A 274 3.31 5.87 18.77
CA LEU A 274 3.57 5.23 17.49
C LEU A 274 4.84 5.80 16.84
N PHE A 275 4.91 7.12 16.69
CA PHE A 275 6.09 7.75 16.08
C PHE A 275 7.38 7.52 16.89
N ASP A 276 7.29 7.58 18.22
CA ASP A 276 8.45 7.47 19.13
C ASP A 276 8.94 6.01 19.28
N ALA A 277 8.09 5.02 18.97
CA ALA A 277 8.47 3.61 18.98
C ALA A 277 9.38 3.22 17.79
N HIS A 278 9.48 4.09 16.78
CA HIS A 278 10.24 3.84 15.56
C HIS A 278 11.56 4.61 15.52
N THR A 279 12.56 4.01 14.87
CA THR A 279 13.89 4.61 14.70
C THR A 279 13.95 5.48 13.44
N GLY A 280 14.92 6.39 13.40
CA GLY A 280 15.14 7.27 12.26
C GLY A 280 14.13 8.42 12.19
N GLU A 281 13.77 8.84 10.98
CA GLU A 281 12.95 10.02 10.73
C GLU A 281 11.45 9.68 10.65
N SER A 282 10.90 9.05 11.70
CA SER A 282 9.51 8.60 11.75
C SER A 282 8.49 9.74 11.61
N ARG A 283 8.82 10.97 12.06
CA ARG A 283 7.93 12.13 12.05
C ARG A 283 7.99 12.97 10.78
N ARG A 284 8.67 12.50 9.72
CA ARG A 284 8.71 13.15 8.41
C ARG A 284 7.75 12.47 7.44
N ILE A 285 7.26 13.24 6.47
CA ILE A 285 6.49 12.67 5.37
C ILE A 285 7.41 11.77 4.53
N GLY A 286 6.99 10.54 4.32
CA GLY A 286 7.63 9.57 3.44
C GLY A 286 7.23 9.84 1.99
N HIS A 287 5.95 9.71 1.69
CA HIS A 287 5.40 9.99 0.37
C HIS A 287 3.96 10.52 0.43
N ILE A 288 3.52 11.05 -0.69
CA ILE A 288 2.14 11.47 -0.94
C ILE A 288 1.61 10.61 -2.09
N ARG A 289 0.36 10.13 -1.96
CA ARG A 289 -0.34 9.41 -3.02
C ARG A 289 -1.68 10.08 -3.31
N PHE A 290 -2.08 10.11 -4.57
CA PHE A 290 -3.39 10.59 -5.03
C PHE A 290 -4.13 9.46 -5.70
N GLY A 291 -5.29 9.07 -5.15
CA GLY A 291 -6.18 8.06 -5.70
C GLY A 291 -6.95 8.58 -6.92
N LEU A 292 -7.01 7.80 -7.98
CA LEU A 292 -7.53 8.17 -9.30
C LEU A 292 -8.43 7.11 -9.93
N ASN A 293 -8.71 5.98 -9.25
CA ASN A 293 -9.54 4.92 -9.79
C ASN A 293 -10.95 5.43 -10.11
N PRO A 294 -11.40 5.37 -11.38
CA PRO A 294 -12.67 5.95 -11.80
C PRO A 294 -13.90 5.17 -11.31
N ARG A 295 -13.72 4.01 -10.72
CA ARG A 295 -14.80 3.16 -10.19
C ARG A 295 -14.93 3.20 -8.66
N LEU A 296 -13.93 3.73 -7.98
CA LEU A 296 -13.95 3.88 -6.52
C LEU A 296 -14.44 5.29 -6.16
N HIS A 297 -15.68 5.39 -5.70
CA HIS A 297 -16.35 6.67 -5.41
C HIS A 297 -16.65 6.86 -3.92
N GLN A 298 -16.53 5.80 -3.11
CA GLN A 298 -16.77 5.83 -1.67
C GLN A 298 -15.80 4.90 -0.96
N PRO A 299 -15.32 5.27 0.22
CA PRO A 299 -14.45 4.41 1.01
C PRO A 299 -15.26 3.26 1.60
N ILE A 300 -14.62 2.12 1.76
CA ILE A 300 -15.19 0.95 2.43
C ILE A 300 -14.51 0.66 3.77
N GLY A 301 -13.46 1.39 4.13
CA GLY A 301 -12.66 1.16 5.33
C GLY A 301 -11.58 0.10 5.14
N TRP A 302 -11.18 -0.19 3.91
CA TRP A 302 -10.05 -1.06 3.57
C TRP A 302 -8.93 -0.24 2.92
N PRO A 303 -7.85 0.12 3.65
CA PRO A 303 -6.81 1.01 3.15
C PRO A 303 -6.25 0.60 1.79
N LEU A 304 -5.93 -0.69 1.58
CA LEU A 304 -5.45 -1.25 0.31
C LEU A 304 -6.35 -0.94 -0.90
N VAL A 305 -7.60 -0.62 -0.68
CA VAL A 305 -8.59 -0.27 -1.71
C VAL A 305 -8.84 1.23 -1.73
N ASP A 306 -9.04 1.80 -0.54
CA ASP A 306 -9.47 3.20 -0.38
C ASP A 306 -8.39 4.19 -0.81
N GLU A 307 -7.09 3.80 -0.74
CA GLU A 307 -5.96 4.62 -1.20
C GLU A 307 -5.98 4.93 -2.70
N HIS A 308 -6.67 4.08 -3.49
CA HIS A 308 -6.86 4.26 -4.93
C HIS A 308 -8.15 5.00 -5.27
N MET A 309 -9.00 5.29 -4.28
CA MET A 309 -10.27 5.96 -4.52
C MET A 309 -10.04 7.34 -5.14
N ARG A 310 -10.83 7.67 -6.15
CA ARG A 310 -10.75 8.97 -6.80
C ARG A 310 -10.97 10.11 -5.82
N GLY A 311 -9.96 10.97 -5.67
CA GLY A 311 -9.95 12.09 -4.75
C GLY A 311 -9.40 11.79 -3.36
N ALA A 312 -9.05 10.53 -3.07
CA ALA A 312 -8.31 10.20 -1.86
C ALA A 312 -6.88 10.74 -1.92
N VAL A 313 -6.40 11.24 -0.79
CA VAL A 313 -5.00 11.63 -0.58
C VAL A 313 -4.43 10.75 0.51
N VAL A 314 -3.34 10.05 0.23
CA VAL A 314 -2.57 9.34 1.25
C VAL A 314 -1.38 10.20 1.65
N VAL A 315 -1.20 10.37 2.95
CA VAL A 315 -0.01 10.97 3.53
C VAL A 315 0.72 9.89 4.33
N ALA A 316 1.84 9.43 3.80
CA ALA A 316 2.67 8.42 4.41
C ALA A 316 3.79 9.06 5.23
N PHE A 317 4.13 8.44 6.35
CA PHE A 317 5.20 8.88 7.24
C PHE A 317 6.31 7.84 7.33
N GLY A 318 7.55 8.31 7.43
CA GLY A 318 8.71 7.48 7.69
C GLY A 318 9.52 7.15 6.44
N GLU A 319 9.80 5.87 6.21
CA GLU A 319 10.71 5.37 5.16
C GLU A 319 10.30 5.80 3.75
N ASN A 320 11.25 6.31 2.95
CA ASN A 320 11.00 6.67 1.55
C ASN A 320 12.21 6.48 0.60
N ARG A 321 13.30 5.87 1.07
CA ARG A 321 14.50 5.69 0.25
C ARG A 321 14.26 4.80 -0.96
N HIS A 322 13.40 3.80 -0.83
CA HIS A 322 12.99 2.93 -1.93
C HIS A 322 12.24 3.68 -3.04
N LEU A 323 11.66 4.85 -2.73
CA LEU A 323 10.97 5.74 -3.67
C LEU A 323 11.86 6.92 -4.14
N GLY A 324 13.16 6.88 -3.85
CA GLY A 324 14.10 7.94 -4.22
C GLY A 324 14.18 9.11 -3.23
N GLY A 325 13.56 9.00 -2.05
CA GLY A 325 13.72 9.94 -0.95
C GLY A 325 15.00 9.72 -0.14
N GLN A 326 15.17 10.51 0.94
CA GLN A 326 16.34 10.44 1.83
C GLN A 326 15.96 10.03 3.27
N ASN A 327 14.68 9.76 3.51
CA ASN A 327 14.17 9.47 4.84
C ASN A 327 14.45 8.01 5.21
N ALA A 328 15.34 7.81 6.17
CA ALA A 328 15.60 6.50 6.76
C ALA A 328 14.75 6.34 8.02
N SER A 329 13.84 5.39 8.04
CA SER A 329 12.98 5.11 9.20
C SER A 329 12.59 3.64 9.27
N SER A 330 12.29 3.17 10.47
CA SER A 330 11.62 1.88 10.64
C SER A 330 10.08 1.99 10.58
N LEU A 331 9.53 3.21 10.47
CA LEU A 331 8.11 3.48 10.26
C LEU A 331 7.81 3.54 8.76
N ASN A 332 6.70 2.95 8.38
CA ASN A 332 5.99 3.21 7.14
C ASN A 332 4.50 3.17 7.47
N GLU A 333 3.93 4.34 7.79
CA GLU A 333 2.54 4.47 8.23
C GLU A 333 1.78 5.42 7.32
N GLU A 334 0.63 5.02 6.85
CA GLU A 334 -0.18 5.73 5.88
C GLU A 334 -1.53 6.17 6.47
N PHE A 335 -1.88 7.44 6.23
CA PHE A 335 -3.18 7.99 6.60
C PHE A 335 -3.90 8.49 5.35
N ILE A 336 -5.17 8.09 5.20
CA ILE A 336 -6.01 8.46 4.05
C ILE A 336 -6.88 9.67 4.42
N VAL A 337 -6.81 10.68 3.58
CA VAL A 337 -7.64 11.90 3.64
C VAL A 337 -8.61 11.87 2.47
N LEU A 338 -9.90 11.98 2.74
CA LEU A 338 -10.95 11.86 1.70
C LEU A 338 -11.47 13.21 1.20
N ASP A 339 -11.37 14.26 2.02
CA ASP A 339 -11.90 15.60 1.73
C ASP A 339 -10.77 16.62 1.57
N ALA A 340 -9.81 16.32 0.70
CA ALA A 340 -8.69 17.21 0.43
C ALA A 340 -8.87 17.98 -0.89
N GLU A 341 -8.48 19.25 -0.87
CA GLU A 341 -8.24 20.02 -2.10
C GLU A 341 -6.74 20.10 -2.36
N ILE A 342 -6.34 19.86 -3.61
CA ILE A 342 -4.92 19.79 -3.97
C ILE A 342 -4.63 20.83 -5.03
N GLU A 343 -3.65 21.68 -4.75
CA GLU A 343 -3.11 22.65 -5.70
C GLU A 343 -1.62 22.37 -5.96
N ALA A 344 -1.21 22.56 -7.19
CA ALA A 344 0.17 22.50 -7.63
C ALA A 344 0.51 23.85 -8.27
N ASP A 345 1.48 24.58 -7.70
CA ASP A 345 1.85 25.97 -8.07
C ASP A 345 0.61 26.88 -8.24
N GLY A 346 -0.33 26.82 -7.28
CA GLY A 346 -1.56 27.60 -7.26
C GLY A 346 -2.65 27.16 -8.25
N ARG A 347 -2.50 26.03 -8.93
CA ARG A 347 -3.51 25.46 -9.82
C ARG A 347 -4.10 24.19 -9.22
N ARG A 348 -5.41 24.12 -9.12
CA ARG A 348 -6.12 22.93 -8.64
C ARG A 348 -5.89 21.75 -9.58
N ILE A 349 -5.48 20.59 -9.04
CA ILE A 349 -5.16 19.39 -9.82
C ILE A 349 -6.14 18.25 -9.63
N ILE A 350 -6.76 18.14 -8.47
CA ILE A 350 -7.78 17.16 -8.15
C ILE A 350 -8.93 17.89 -7.41
N SER A 351 -10.16 17.52 -7.74
CA SER A 351 -11.38 18.03 -7.14
C SER A 351 -12.34 16.90 -6.84
#